data_88ef2e39d32317f764970902fc19e7bc
#
_entry.id   88ef2e39d32317f764970902fc19e7bc
#
_cell.length_a   1.000
_cell.length_b   1.000
_cell.length_c   1.000
_cell.angle_alpha   90.00
_cell.angle_beta   90.00
_cell.angle_gamma   90.00
#
_symmetry.space_group_name_H-M   'P 1'
#
loop_
_entity.id
_entity.type
_entity.pdbx_description
1 polymer ?
#
loop_
_entity_poly.entity_id
_entity_poly.type
_entity_poly.pdbx_seq_one_letter_code
_entity_poly.pdbx_strand_id
1 'polypeptide(L)'
;MKTLNLRIAQPLALLLLLALAAPPALADRAIREAADVHPQGEVEISNIAGRIEVEAWDQDRVEVTGTLGRGAERLEFRTQDRHTLIKVVHPSGTRNIGPSQLSVRLPRGSRLVVVSVSADVVVKGVHGAQRLQSVSGDISTAMVKEDVQLKTVTGNIEVDGDDSQGLLTITTVSGAARVRAVAGEVILQTVSGKLDVESDLLARARIRTTNGHASLRSGLADGARVEMEAVNGTLSLQINGQPDAEFTIETLNGQISNAFGPEPTRTSRYAPGRELRFTAGAGSARVTMETVNGDIILRAE
;
A
#
# COMPACT_ATOMS: atom_id res chain seq x y z
N MET A 1 -72.04 -62.74 -41.02
CA MET A 1 -70.79 -62.08 -41.27
C MET A 1 -70.62 -61.06 -40.18
N LYS A 2 -69.78 -61.36 -39.16
CA LYS A 2 -69.48 -60.44 -38.00
C LYS A 2 -68.09 -59.90 -38.18
N THR A 3 -67.95 -58.60 -38.35
CA THR A 3 -66.68 -57.89 -38.43
C THR A 3 -66.20 -57.62 -37.01
N LEU A 4 -64.97 -58.12 -36.73
CA LEU A 4 -64.29 -58.00 -35.47
C LEU A 4 -63.42 -56.70 -35.50
N ASN A 5 -63.76 -55.71 -34.68
CA ASN A 5 -62.98 -54.49 -34.52
C ASN A 5 -61.89 -54.71 -33.47
N LEU A 6 -60.63 -54.75 -33.93
CA LEU A 6 -59.45 -54.80 -33.07
C LEU A 6 -59.06 -53.38 -32.62
N ARG A 7 -59.22 -53.08 -31.35
CA ARG A 7 -58.74 -51.82 -30.71
C ARG A 7 -57.29 -52.00 -30.33
N ILE A 8 -56.40 -51.25 -30.97
CA ILE A 8 -55.00 -51.18 -30.61
C ILE A 8 -54.88 -50.17 -29.44
N ALA A 9 -54.43 -50.65 -28.28
CA ALA A 9 -54.09 -49.83 -27.12
C ALA A 9 -52.66 -49.28 -27.29
N GLN A 10 -52.54 -47.96 -27.29
CA GLN A 10 -51.24 -47.30 -27.24
C GLN A 10 -50.75 -47.24 -25.78
N PRO A 11 -49.48 -47.58 -25.50
CA PRO A 11 -48.89 -47.32 -24.16
C PRO A 11 -48.49 -45.88 -24.04
N LEU A 12 -49.05 -45.19 -23.04
CA LEU A 12 -48.69 -43.84 -22.61
C LEU A 12 -47.32 -43.91 -21.91
N ALA A 13 -46.25 -43.52 -22.62
CA ALA A 13 -44.90 -43.39 -22.03
C ALA A 13 -44.86 -42.16 -21.13
N LEU A 14 -44.88 -42.38 -19.80
CA LEU A 14 -44.71 -41.37 -18.77
C LEU A 14 -43.25 -40.99 -18.71
N LEU A 15 -42.84 -39.87 -19.35
CA LEU A 15 -41.51 -39.28 -19.27
C LEU A 15 -41.38 -38.61 -17.90
N LEU A 16 -40.70 -39.28 -16.96
CA LEU A 16 -40.35 -38.74 -15.65
C LEU A 16 -39.19 -37.77 -15.85
N LEU A 17 -39.45 -36.45 -15.93
CA LEU A 17 -38.44 -35.40 -15.91
C LEU A 17 -37.80 -35.37 -14.52
N LEU A 18 -36.64 -35.98 -14.35
CA LEU A 18 -35.79 -35.82 -13.18
C LEU A 18 -35.18 -34.42 -13.25
N ALA A 19 -35.82 -33.45 -12.60
CA ALA A 19 -35.20 -32.15 -12.37
C ALA A 19 -33.97 -32.36 -11.46
N LEU A 20 -32.77 -32.37 -12.04
CA LEU A 20 -31.51 -32.23 -11.28
C LEU A 20 -31.55 -30.86 -10.61
N ALA A 21 -31.98 -30.84 -9.33
CA ALA A 21 -31.72 -29.68 -8.49
C ALA A 21 -30.22 -29.54 -8.35
N ALA A 22 -29.59 -28.62 -9.11
CA ALA A 22 -28.24 -28.18 -8.85
C ALA A 22 -28.18 -27.71 -7.39
N PRO A 23 -27.20 -28.15 -6.59
CA PRO A 23 -27.04 -27.62 -5.25
C PRO A 23 -26.96 -26.10 -5.34
N PRO A 24 -27.59 -25.33 -4.43
CA PRO A 24 -27.41 -23.89 -4.43
C PRO A 24 -25.89 -23.63 -4.33
N ALA A 25 -25.31 -23.06 -5.35
CA ALA A 25 -23.99 -22.46 -5.25
C ALA A 25 -24.08 -21.57 -4.00
N LEU A 26 -23.17 -21.75 -3.04
CA LEU A 26 -23.06 -20.89 -1.86
C LEU A 26 -22.78 -19.49 -2.40
N ALA A 27 -23.84 -18.76 -2.70
CA ALA A 27 -23.79 -17.42 -3.25
C ALA A 27 -23.15 -16.53 -2.20
N ASP A 28 -22.21 -15.70 -2.62
CA ASP A 28 -21.65 -14.65 -1.79
C ASP A 28 -22.80 -13.83 -1.19
N ARG A 29 -22.80 -13.68 0.13
CA ARG A 29 -23.88 -13.00 0.84
C ARG A 29 -23.69 -11.49 0.72
N ALA A 30 -24.61 -10.83 0.01
CA ALA A 30 -24.64 -9.38 -0.09
C ALA A 30 -24.85 -8.74 1.30
N ILE A 31 -24.14 -7.65 1.56
CA ILE A 31 -24.24 -6.86 2.78
C ILE A 31 -24.50 -5.39 2.43
N ARG A 32 -25.26 -4.74 3.32
CA ARG A 32 -25.46 -3.29 3.29
C ARG A 32 -25.77 -2.82 4.69
N GLU A 33 -24.86 -2.03 5.27
CA GLU A 33 -25.00 -1.43 6.59
C GLU A 33 -24.64 0.05 6.51
N ALA A 34 -25.27 0.87 7.36
CA ALA A 34 -24.96 2.29 7.42
C ALA A 34 -25.33 2.85 8.78
N ALA A 35 -24.57 3.85 9.25
CA ALA A 35 -24.85 4.59 10.48
C ALA A 35 -24.32 6.02 10.37
N ASP A 36 -24.98 6.93 11.05
CA ASP A 36 -24.49 8.30 11.25
C ASP A 36 -23.35 8.26 12.25
N VAL A 37 -22.26 9.01 12.01
CA VAL A 37 -21.03 8.99 12.78
C VAL A 37 -20.49 10.38 13.00
N HIS A 38 -19.53 10.51 13.92
CA HIS A 38 -18.80 11.76 14.07
C HIS A 38 -17.88 12.00 12.86
N PRO A 39 -17.87 13.20 12.24
CA PRO A 39 -17.09 13.48 11.00
C PRO A 39 -15.57 13.35 11.16
N GLN A 40 -15.06 13.40 12.37
CA GLN A 40 -13.64 13.14 12.70
C GLN A 40 -13.49 11.91 13.61
N GLY A 41 -14.42 10.97 13.52
CA GLY A 41 -14.34 9.70 14.25
C GLY A 41 -13.29 8.77 13.67
N GLU A 42 -13.01 7.70 14.39
CA GLU A 42 -12.15 6.61 13.92
C GLU A 42 -12.99 5.52 13.27
N VAL A 43 -12.61 5.08 12.08
CA VAL A 43 -13.22 3.94 11.39
C VAL A 43 -12.18 2.83 11.29
N GLU A 44 -12.45 1.71 11.97
CA GLU A 44 -11.62 0.52 11.94
C GLU A 44 -12.25 -0.53 11.02
N ILE A 45 -11.47 -1.03 10.05
CA ILE A 45 -11.90 -2.04 9.07
C ILE A 45 -11.01 -3.27 9.20
N SER A 46 -11.60 -4.45 9.35
CA SER A 46 -10.88 -5.72 9.42
C SER A 46 -11.46 -6.75 8.46
N ASN A 47 -10.63 -7.26 7.55
CA ASN A 47 -10.99 -8.32 6.60
C ASN A 47 -9.79 -9.25 6.37
N ILE A 48 -10.02 -10.56 6.34
CA ILE A 48 -8.94 -11.54 6.15
C ILE A 48 -8.51 -11.60 4.68
N ALA A 49 -9.45 -11.72 3.74
CA ALA A 49 -9.15 -11.93 2.33
C ALA A 49 -10.14 -11.23 1.41
N GLY A 50 -9.68 -10.82 0.23
CA GLY A 50 -10.49 -10.19 -0.80
C GLY A 50 -10.09 -8.75 -1.08
N ARG A 51 -11.02 -7.80 -0.99
CA ARG A 51 -10.76 -6.40 -1.31
C ARG A 51 -11.49 -5.46 -0.36
N ILE A 52 -10.83 -4.40 0.03
CA ILE A 52 -11.39 -3.28 0.81
C ILE A 52 -11.20 -2.01 -0.02
N GLU A 53 -12.29 -1.43 -0.47
CA GLU A 53 -12.30 -0.13 -1.12
C GLU A 53 -12.89 0.91 -0.17
N VAL A 54 -12.14 1.96 0.13
CA VAL A 54 -12.56 3.06 0.98
C VAL A 54 -12.62 4.33 0.16
N GLU A 55 -13.75 4.99 0.17
CA GLU A 55 -13.98 6.27 -0.48
C GLU A 55 -14.50 7.29 0.54
N ALA A 56 -13.83 8.42 0.63
CA ALA A 56 -14.29 9.48 1.50
C ALA A 56 -15.34 10.36 0.82
N TRP A 57 -16.32 10.82 1.59
CA TRP A 57 -17.41 11.70 1.13
C TRP A 57 -17.72 12.83 2.11
N ASP A 58 -18.65 13.70 1.73
CA ASP A 58 -19.00 14.89 2.53
C ASP A 58 -20.24 14.66 3.41
N GLN A 59 -20.52 13.41 3.81
CA GLN A 59 -21.63 13.07 4.72
C GLN A 59 -21.08 12.56 6.05
N ASP A 60 -21.72 12.95 7.17
CA ASP A 60 -21.40 12.46 8.52
C ASP A 60 -21.97 11.06 8.76
N ARG A 61 -21.65 10.14 7.87
CA ARG A 61 -22.19 8.78 7.83
C ARG A 61 -21.15 7.80 7.31
N VAL A 62 -21.15 6.60 7.86
CA VAL A 62 -20.43 5.46 7.30
C VAL A 62 -21.42 4.53 6.62
N GLU A 63 -21.14 4.14 5.38
CA GLU A 63 -21.89 3.15 4.61
C GLU A 63 -20.94 2.01 4.19
N VAL A 64 -21.37 0.77 4.40
CA VAL A 64 -20.66 -0.43 3.97
C VAL A 64 -21.56 -1.24 3.05
N THR A 65 -21.08 -1.53 1.86
CA THR A 65 -21.73 -2.42 0.89
C THR A 65 -20.73 -3.47 0.42
N GLY A 66 -21.22 -4.57 -0.12
CA GLY A 66 -20.35 -5.59 -0.67
C GLY A 66 -20.89 -7.00 -0.54
N THR A 67 -19.96 -7.96 -0.53
CA THR A 67 -20.28 -9.38 -0.40
C THR A 67 -19.34 -10.07 0.59
N LEU A 68 -19.89 -10.94 1.41
CA LEU A 68 -19.13 -11.81 2.29
C LEU A 68 -18.78 -13.10 1.55
N GLY A 69 -17.50 -13.40 1.49
CA GLY A 69 -16.98 -14.62 0.88
C GLY A 69 -17.29 -15.88 1.71
N ARG A 70 -16.96 -17.03 1.14
CA ARG A 70 -17.15 -18.33 1.80
C ARG A 70 -16.42 -18.37 3.14
N GLY A 71 -17.07 -18.95 4.16
CA GLY A 71 -16.52 -19.07 5.50
C GLY A 71 -16.68 -17.84 6.38
N ALA A 72 -17.17 -16.71 5.84
CA ALA A 72 -17.55 -15.58 6.66
C ALA A 72 -18.90 -15.86 7.35
N GLU A 73 -18.95 -15.65 8.67
CA GLU A 73 -20.17 -15.80 9.48
C GLU A 73 -21.07 -14.58 9.34
N ARG A 74 -20.53 -13.40 9.55
CA ARG A 74 -21.26 -12.12 9.48
C ARG A 74 -20.32 -10.93 9.30
N LEU A 75 -20.89 -9.81 8.89
CA LEU A 75 -20.27 -8.50 9.10
C LEU A 75 -20.64 -8.03 10.52
N GLU A 76 -19.66 -7.69 11.31
CA GLU A 76 -19.84 -6.95 12.55
C GLU A 76 -19.69 -5.47 12.24
N PHE A 77 -20.78 -4.74 12.34
CA PHE A 77 -20.85 -3.29 12.16
C PHE A 77 -21.33 -2.65 13.45
N ARG A 78 -20.50 -1.89 14.13
CA ARG A 78 -20.81 -1.23 15.39
C ARG A 78 -20.30 0.19 15.39
N THR A 79 -21.13 1.10 15.83
CA THR A 79 -20.77 2.49 16.04
C THR A 79 -21.00 2.84 17.52
N GLN A 80 -19.96 3.36 18.16
CA GLN A 80 -20.03 3.82 19.53
C GLN A 80 -19.20 5.09 19.67
N ASP A 81 -19.82 6.16 20.12
CA ASP A 81 -19.20 7.47 20.30
C ASP A 81 -18.49 7.96 19.01
N ARG A 82 -17.16 7.98 19.01
CA ARG A 82 -16.32 8.39 17.89
C ARG A 82 -15.61 7.22 17.20
N HIS A 83 -16.00 6.01 17.48
CA HIS A 83 -15.39 4.80 16.92
C HIS A 83 -16.42 3.95 16.18
N THR A 84 -16.10 3.57 14.96
CA THR A 84 -16.89 2.66 14.12
C THR A 84 -16.06 1.45 13.74
N LEU A 85 -16.52 0.27 14.12
CA LEU A 85 -15.91 -1.02 13.79
C LEU A 85 -16.65 -1.69 12.63
N ILE A 86 -15.90 -2.09 11.61
CA ILE A 86 -16.35 -2.87 10.45
C ILE A 86 -15.49 -4.11 10.35
N LYS A 87 -16.00 -5.27 10.71
CA LYS A 87 -15.21 -6.50 10.77
C LYS A 87 -15.93 -7.68 10.14
N VAL A 88 -15.26 -8.35 9.21
CA VAL A 88 -15.71 -9.64 8.69
C VAL A 88 -15.35 -10.72 9.72
N VAL A 89 -16.37 -11.32 10.33
CA VAL A 89 -16.21 -12.35 11.37
C VAL A 89 -16.20 -13.74 10.73
N HIS A 90 -15.23 -14.54 11.13
CA HIS A 90 -15.11 -15.94 10.72
C HIS A 90 -15.19 -16.85 11.96
N PRO A 91 -15.87 -18.00 11.89
CA PRO A 91 -15.86 -18.99 12.98
C PRO A 91 -14.44 -19.50 13.26
N SER A 92 -14.16 -19.83 14.51
CA SER A 92 -12.88 -20.43 14.89
C SER A 92 -12.63 -21.74 14.12
N GLY A 93 -11.42 -21.89 13.54
CA GLY A 93 -11.05 -23.09 12.80
C GLY A 93 -11.49 -23.15 11.34
N THR A 94 -12.08 -22.08 10.79
CA THR A 94 -12.40 -21.99 9.35
C THR A 94 -11.13 -22.12 8.51
N ARG A 95 -11.05 -23.13 7.63
CA ARG A 95 -9.86 -23.41 6.83
C ARG A 95 -9.89 -22.83 5.42
N ASN A 96 -11.04 -22.65 4.82
CA ASN A 96 -11.20 -22.17 3.45
C ASN A 96 -11.94 -20.84 3.46
N ILE A 97 -11.19 -19.75 3.75
CA ILE A 97 -11.74 -18.40 3.73
C ILE A 97 -11.74 -17.90 2.30
N GLY A 98 -12.95 -17.65 1.76
CA GLY A 98 -13.14 -17.02 0.46
C GLY A 98 -12.99 -15.50 0.55
N PRO A 99 -12.70 -14.84 -0.57
CA PRO A 99 -12.53 -13.40 -0.63
C PRO A 99 -13.85 -12.68 -0.35
N SER A 100 -13.84 -11.73 0.58
CA SER A 100 -14.94 -10.78 0.80
C SER A 100 -14.66 -9.46 0.10
N GLN A 101 -15.66 -8.84 -0.52
CA GLN A 101 -15.55 -7.54 -1.17
C GLN A 101 -16.26 -6.51 -0.32
N LEU A 102 -15.54 -5.51 0.17
CA LEU A 102 -16.07 -4.43 0.97
C LEU A 102 -15.87 -3.10 0.25
N SER A 103 -16.95 -2.35 0.05
CA SER A 103 -16.92 -0.96 -0.37
C SER A 103 -17.43 -0.11 0.79
N VAL A 104 -16.58 0.75 1.32
CA VAL A 104 -16.85 1.56 2.51
C VAL A 104 -16.78 3.03 2.14
N ARG A 105 -17.84 3.77 2.43
CA ARG A 105 -17.83 5.23 2.37
C ARG A 105 -17.81 5.81 3.77
N LEU A 106 -17.00 6.84 3.98
CA LEU A 106 -16.82 7.46 5.29
C LEU A 106 -16.57 8.97 5.17
N PRO A 107 -16.79 9.75 6.26
CA PRO A 107 -16.49 11.18 6.25
C PRO A 107 -15.01 11.47 5.94
N ARG A 108 -14.73 12.50 5.14
CA ARG A 108 -13.34 12.85 4.73
C ARG A 108 -12.39 13.05 5.91
N GLY A 109 -12.88 13.62 7.02
CA GLY A 109 -12.07 13.90 8.21
C GLY A 109 -11.85 12.71 9.14
N SER A 110 -12.38 11.53 8.82
CA SER A 110 -12.23 10.34 9.66
C SER A 110 -10.80 9.86 9.72
N ARG A 111 -10.37 9.41 10.91
CA ARG A 111 -9.18 8.60 11.07
C ARG A 111 -9.49 7.19 10.55
N LEU A 112 -8.63 6.63 9.72
CA LEU A 112 -8.83 5.31 9.13
C LEU A 112 -7.80 4.31 9.64
N VAL A 113 -8.28 3.19 10.16
CA VAL A 113 -7.47 2.03 10.53
C VAL A 113 -7.94 0.83 9.73
N VAL A 114 -7.04 0.21 8.95
CA VAL A 114 -7.35 -1.02 8.19
C VAL A 114 -6.36 -2.11 8.58
N VAL A 115 -6.90 -3.28 8.89
CA VAL A 115 -6.11 -4.48 9.16
C VAL A 115 -6.59 -5.62 8.28
N SER A 116 -5.68 -6.15 7.47
CA SER A 116 -5.99 -7.29 6.61
C SER A 116 -4.88 -8.36 6.68
N VAL A 117 -5.19 -9.54 6.15
CA VAL A 117 -4.19 -10.60 5.97
C VAL A 117 -3.82 -10.70 4.48
N SER A 118 -4.80 -10.90 3.62
CA SER A 118 -4.58 -11.04 2.17
C SER A 118 -5.61 -10.27 1.33
N ALA A 119 -6.29 -9.29 1.93
CA ALA A 119 -7.14 -8.40 1.18
C ALA A 119 -6.34 -7.21 0.65
N ASP A 120 -6.59 -6.86 -0.61
CA ASP A 120 -6.11 -5.62 -1.19
C ASP A 120 -6.86 -4.43 -0.59
N VAL A 121 -6.15 -3.33 -0.35
CA VAL A 121 -6.69 -2.13 0.27
C VAL A 121 -6.52 -0.95 -0.67
N VAL A 122 -7.62 -0.31 -1.04
CA VAL A 122 -7.63 0.92 -1.85
C VAL A 122 -8.35 2.03 -1.09
N VAL A 123 -7.66 3.13 -0.84
CA VAL A 123 -8.21 4.26 -0.09
C VAL A 123 -8.16 5.53 -0.92
N LYS A 124 -9.27 6.26 -0.99
CA LYS A 124 -9.38 7.50 -1.78
C LYS A 124 -10.04 8.61 -0.97
N GLY A 125 -9.45 9.80 -1.03
CA GLY A 125 -10.04 11.05 -0.53
C GLY A 125 -10.15 11.18 0.99
N VAL A 126 -9.47 10.33 1.78
CA VAL A 126 -9.41 10.44 3.24
C VAL A 126 -8.40 11.52 3.62
N HIS A 127 -8.84 12.52 4.37
CA HIS A 127 -8.01 13.63 4.84
C HIS A 127 -7.47 13.42 6.26
N GLY A 128 -8.08 12.53 7.04
CA GLY A 128 -7.62 12.17 8.38
C GLY A 128 -6.43 11.22 8.33
N ALA A 129 -5.80 11.01 9.50
CA ALA A 129 -4.67 10.10 9.62
C ALA A 129 -5.05 8.66 9.23
N GLN A 130 -4.14 7.98 8.53
CA GLN A 130 -4.37 6.62 8.02
C GLN A 130 -3.34 5.65 8.60
N ARG A 131 -3.82 4.49 9.06
CA ARG A 131 -2.98 3.36 9.46
C ARG A 131 -3.46 2.11 8.74
N LEU A 132 -2.75 1.68 7.70
CA LEU A 132 -3.12 0.54 6.88
C LEU A 132 -2.10 -0.58 7.04
N GLN A 133 -2.58 -1.78 7.38
CA GLN A 133 -1.74 -2.95 7.63
C GLN A 133 -2.26 -4.16 6.87
N SER A 134 -1.38 -4.83 6.14
CA SER A 134 -1.66 -6.09 5.46
C SER A 134 -0.51 -7.08 5.70
N VAL A 135 -0.78 -8.36 5.52
CA VAL A 135 0.32 -9.34 5.46
C VAL A 135 0.75 -9.57 4.01
N SER A 136 -0.20 -9.80 3.10
CA SER A 136 0.13 -10.12 1.70
C SER A 136 -0.70 -9.38 0.64
N GLY A 137 -1.67 -8.56 1.04
CA GLY A 137 -2.44 -7.74 0.11
C GLY A 137 -1.72 -6.46 -0.27
N ASP A 138 -1.97 -5.96 -1.46
CA ASP A 138 -1.46 -4.69 -1.94
C ASP A 138 -2.21 -3.53 -1.26
N ILE A 139 -1.50 -2.41 -1.04
CA ILE A 139 -2.05 -1.20 -0.44
C ILE A 139 -1.87 -0.04 -1.41
N SER A 140 -2.95 0.60 -1.80
CA SER A 140 -2.95 1.83 -2.58
C SER A 140 -3.72 2.92 -1.83
N THR A 141 -3.10 4.07 -1.58
CA THR A 141 -3.74 5.17 -0.86
C THR A 141 -3.29 6.53 -1.38
N ALA A 142 -4.17 7.52 -1.18
CA ALA A 142 -3.81 8.93 -1.31
C ALA A 142 -3.58 9.52 0.08
N MET A 143 -2.56 10.38 0.20
CA MET A 143 -2.24 11.16 1.39
C MET A 143 -2.55 12.62 1.12
N VAL A 144 -3.46 13.24 1.88
CA VAL A 144 -3.92 14.60 1.60
C VAL A 144 -3.43 15.61 2.61
N LYS A 145 -3.50 15.35 3.92
CA LYS A 145 -3.14 16.32 4.97
C LYS A 145 -2.39 15.72 6.14
N GLU A 146 -2.93 14.65 6.69
CA GLU A 146 -2.48 14.05 7.95
C GLU A 146 -1.47 12.91 7.68
N ASP A 147 -0.89 12.42 8.74
CA ASP A 147 0.11 11.36 8.69
C ASP A 147 -0.47 10.03 8.17
N VAL A 148 0.34 9.34 7.38
CA VAL A 148 0.01 8.02 6.81
C VAL A 148 1.05 6.99 7.23
N GLN A 149 0.60 5.91 7.86
CA GLN A 149 1.43 4.78 8.25
C GLN A 149 0.97 3.51 7.54
N LEU A 150 1.85 2.91 6.75
CA LEU A 150 1.59 1.72 5.96
C LEU A 150 2.54 0.60 6.35
N LYS A 151 2.00 -0.61 6.56
CA LYS A 151 2.79 -1.79 6.86
C LYS A 151 2.31 -2.99 6.04
N THR A 152 3.24 -3.68 5.39
CA THR A 152 2.96 -4.96 4.75
C THR A 152 4.13 -5.93 4.95
N VAL A 153 3.90 -7.21 4.74
CA VAL A 153 5.00 -8.18 4.71
C VAL A 153 5.40 -8.47 3.27
N THR A 154 4.47 -8.78 2.38
CA THR A 154 4.80 -9.17 0.99
C THR A 154 4.04 -8.40 -0.09
N GLY A 155 3.09 -7.53 0.27
CA GLY A 155 2.31 -6.74 -0.70
C GLY A 155 3.08 -5.51 -1.21
N ASN A 156 2.66 -5.00 -2.35
CA ASN A 156 3.15 -3.74 -2.87
C ASN A 156 2.41 -2.56 -2.23
N ILE A 157 3.08 -1.43 -2.15
CA ILE A 157 2.53 -0.19 -1.61
C ILE A 157 2.63 0.91 -2.67
N GLU A 158 1.53 1.57 -2.95
CA GLU A 158 1.47 2.76 -3.80
C GLU A 158 0.83 3.92 -3.03
N VAL A 159 1.53 5.05 -2.97
CA VAL A 159 1.08 6.27 -2.31
C VAL A 159 1.15 7.44 -3.26
N ASP A 160 0.05 8.16 -3.37
CA ASP A 160 -0.02 9.47 -4.02
C ASP A 160 -0.22 10.54 -2.95
N GLY A 161 0.73 11.45 -2.83
CA GLY A 161 0.79 12.40 -1.72
C GLY A 161 0.08 13.73 -1.98
N ASP A 162 -0.32 14.04 -3.23
CA ASP A 162 -0.94 15.31 -3.59
C ASP A 162 -0.23 16.53 -2.95
N ASP A 163 1.12 16.52 -2.99
CA ASP A 163 2.02 17.49 -2.33
C ASP A 163 1.81 17.67 -0.81
N SER A 164 1.34 16.63 -0.15
CA SER A 164 1.10 16.63 1.28
C SER A 164 2.38 16.91 2.09
N GLN A 165 2.23 17.74 3.14
CA GLN A 165 3.31 18.11 4.07
C GLN A 165 3.39 17.19 5.31
N GLY A 166 2.53 16.20 5.43
CA GLY A 166 2.50 15.25 6.55
C GLY A 166 3.65 14.25 6.53
N LEU A 167 3.70 13.39 7.55
CA LEU A 167 4.64 12.30 7.66
C LEU A 167 4.09 11.03 6.99
N LEU A 168 4.84 10.52 6.02
CA LEU A 168 4.61 9.20 5.44
C LEU A 168 5.60 8.18 6.01
N THR A 169 5.09 7.13 6.64
CA THR A 169 5.91 6.01 7.11
C THR A 169 5.49 4.71 6.41
N ILE A 170 6.41 4.08 5.72
CA ILE A 170 6.21 2.78 5.07
C ILE A 170 7.20 1.76 5.62
N THR A 171 6.68 0.62 6.05
CA THR A 171 7.50 -0.53 6.44
C THR A 171 7.02 -1.77 5.68
N THR A 172 7.92 -2.40 4.94
CA THR A 172 7.64 -3.67 4.25
C THR A 172 8.78 -4.66 4.49
N VAL A 173 8.52 -5.93 4.34
CA VAL A 173 9.59 -6.95 4.36
C VAL A 173 9.99 -7.29 2.93
N SER A 174 9.02 -7.58 2.08
CA SER A 174 9.22 -7.99 0.69
C SER A 174 8.11 -7.38 -0.16
N GLY A 175 8.45 -6.54 -1.09
CA GLY A 175 7.48 -5.85 -1.93
C GLY A 175 8.03 -4.50 -2.40
N ALA A 176 7.46 -3.97 -3.46
CA ALA A 176 7.82 -2.65 -3.93
C ALA A 176 7.00 -1.58 -3.21
N ALA A 177 7.64 -0.45 -2.88
CA ALA A 177 6.95 0.75 -2.43
C ALA A 177 7.21 1.88 -3.43
N ARG A 178 6.12 2.45 -3.95
CA ARG A 178 6.16 3.60 -4.84
C ARG A 178 5.43 4.77 -4.20
N VAL A 179 6.12 5.87 -4.06
CA VAL A 179 5.62 7.11 -3.46
C VAL A 179 5.74 8.23 -4.47
N ARG A 180 4.67 8.99 -4.66
CA ARG A 180 4.65 10.16 -5.53
C ARG A 180 4.11 11.38 -4.80
N ALA A 181 4.61 12.55 -5.16
CA ALA A 181 4.08 13.86 -4.76
C ALA A 181 3.91 14.04 -3.25
N VAL A 182 4.91 13.67 -2.43
CA VAL A 182 4.95 13.96 -0.98
C VAL A 182 6.00 15.02 -0.71
N ALA A 183 5.60 16.19 -0.24
CA ALA A 183 6.50 17.31 0.03
C ALA A 183 7.01 17.37 1.49
N GLY A 184 6.40 16.63 2.40
CA GLY A 184 6.76 16.59 3.84
C GLY A 184 7.92 15.67 4.18
N GLU A 185 7.70 14.78 5.15
CA GLU A 185 8.68 13.81 5.60
C GLU A 185 8.32 12.40 5.11
N VAL A 186 9.30 11.69 4.53
CA VAL A 186 9.15 10.33 4.03
C VAL A 186 10.12 9.39 4.73
N ILE A 187 9.60 8.36 5.42
CA ILE A 187 10.37 7.31 6.08
C ILE A 187 10.01 5.97 5.44
N LEU A 188 10.93 5.38 4.68
CA LEU A 188 10.75 4.09 4.03
C LEU A 188 11.73 3.06 4.57
N GLN A 189 11.23 1.90 4.95
CA GLN A 189 12.05 0.78 5.42
C GLN A 189 11.62 -0.53 4.74
N THR A 190 12.59 -1.25 4.19
CA THR A 190 12.36 -2.60 3.63
C THR A 190 13.50 -3.54 3.96
N VAL A 191 13.22 -4.83 3.99
CA VAL A 191 14.28 -5.84 4.00
C VAL A 191 14.67 -6.21 2.58
N SER A 192 13.69 -6.49 1.72
CA SER A 192 13.92 -6.87 0.32
C SER A 192 12.85 -6.24 -0.56
N GLY A 193 13.26 -5.43 -1.53
CA GLY A 193 12.31 -4.82 -2.43
C GLY A 193 12.85 -3.56 -3.08
N LYS A 194 12.03 -3.00 -3.96
CA LYS A 194 12.34 -1.75 -4.64
C LYS A 194 11.61 -0.60 -3.98
N LEU A 195 12.34 0.45 -3.62
CA LEU A 195 11.80 1.68 -3.07
C LEU A 195 11.96 2.78 -4.12
N ASP A 196 10.86 3.33 -4.61
CA ASP A 196 10.84 4.45 -5.54
C ASP A 196 10.09 5.62 -4.92
N VAL A 197 10.77 6.76 -4.81
CA VAL A 197 10.19 8.03 -4.34
C VAL A 197 10.36 9.07 -5.42
N GLU A 198 9.28 9.73 -5.79
CA GLU A 198 9.24 10.83 -6.74
C GLU A 198 8.45 11.99 -6.14
N SER A 199 9.08 13.16 -6.06
CA SER A 199 8.49 14.37 -5.51
C SER A 199 9.07 15.61 -6.19
N ASP A 200 8.30 16.68 -6.26
CA ASP A 200 8.80 17.94 -6.81
C ASP A 200 9.78 18.60 -5.84
N LEU A 201 9.43 18.63 -4.55
CA LEU A 201 10.24 19.26 -3.51
C LEU A 201 10.06 18.51 -2.18
N LEU A 202 11.15 18.01 -1.60
CA LEU A 202 11.12 17.19 -0.39
C LEU A 202 11.84 17.89 0.78
N ALA A 203 11.21 17.91 1.95
CA ALA A 203 11.80 18.46 3.17
C ALA A 203 12.69 17.42 3.89
N ARG A 204 12.24 16.16 3.96
CA ARG A 204 13.02 15.10 4.61
C ARG A 204 12.74 13.73 3.98
N ALA A 205 13.81 12.98 3.73
CA ALA A 205 13.73 11.57 3.34
C ALA A 205 14.65 10.72 4.21
N ARG A 206 14.14 9.61 4.73
CA ARG A 206 14.93 8.53 5.33
C ARG A 206 14.56 7.21 4.68
N ILE A 207 15.46 6.64 3.92
CA ILE A 207 15.22 5.44 3.12
C ILE A 207 16.23 4.37 3.52
N ARG A 208 15.75 3.23 4.01
CA ARG A 208 16.59 2.12 4.47
C ARG A 208 16.19 0.81 3.82
N THR A 209 17.16 0.09 3.31
CA THR A 209 16.95 -1.27 2.78
C THR A 209 18.07 -2.21 3.21
N THR A 210 17.75 -3.49 3.41
CA THR A 210 18.80 -4.48 3.61
C THR A 210 19.25 -5.06 2.27
N ASN A 211 18.32 -5.54 1.44
CA ASN A 211 18.60 -6.12 0.13
C ASN A 211 17.64 -5.54 -0.90
N GLY A 212 18.04 -4.48 -1.59
CA GLY A 212 17.13 -3.86 -2.54
C GLY A 212 17.70 -2.62 -3.19
N HIS A 213 16.91 -2.06 -4.10
CA HIS A 213 17.26 -0.81 -4.77
C HIS A 213 16.38 0.31 -4.22
N ALA A 214 16.99 1.43 -3.88
CA ALA A 214 16.28 2.63 -3.49
C ALA A 214 16.57 3.77 -4.48
N SER A 215 15.52 4.37 -5.00
CA SER A 215 15.56 5.50 -5.91
C SER A 215 14.77 6.68 -5.32
N LEU A 216 15.42 7.82 -5.25
CA LEU A 216 14.78 9.09 -4.90
C LEU A 216 14.98 10.09 -6.04
N ARG A 217 13.89 10.65 -6.54
CA ARG A 217 13.88 11.79 -7.48
C ARG A 217 13.15 12.94 -6.82
N SER A 218 13.85 14.05 -6.57
CA SER A 218 13.22 15.22 -5.94
C SER A 218 14.09 16.47 -6.07
N GLY A 219 13.48 17.64 -6.02
CA GLY A 219 14.13 18.86 -5.56
C GLY A 219 14.35 18.80 -4.05
N LEU A 220 15.29 19.60 -3.55
CA LEU A 220 15.60 19.69 -2.13
C LEU A 220 15.10 21.03 -1.60
N ALA A 221 14.25 21.02 -0.57
CA ALA A 221 13.85 22.23 0.14
C ALA A 221 15.04 22.81 0.92
N ASP A 222 14.97 24.10 1.26
CA ASP A 222 15.96 24.72 2.14
C ASP A 222 16.01 23.98 3.48
N GLY A 223 17.21 23.58 3.91
CA GLY A 223 17.42 22.78 5.10
C GLY A 223 16.98 21.32 5.00
N ALA A 224 16.69 20.84 3.79
CA ALA A 224 16.29 19.46 3.57
C ALA A 224 17.34 18.46 4.08
N ARG A 225 16.86 17.29 4.49
CA ARG A 225 17.70 16.17 4.94
C ARG A 225 17.33 14.90 4.22
N VAL A 226 18.27 14.35 3.47
CA VAL A 226 18.15 13.07 2.77
C VAL A 226 19.15 12.08 3.35
N GLU A 227 18.66 10.96 3.85
CA GLU A 227 19.43 9.85 4.40
C GLU A 227 19.03 8.57 3.69
N MET A 228 19.94 7.95 2.96
CA MET A 228 19.71 6.70 2.24
C MET A 228 20.75 5.67 2.67
N GLU A 229 20.27 4.53 3.18
CA GLU A 229 21.13 3.46 3.68
C GLU A 229 20.76 2.13 3.04
N ALA A 230 21.76 1.36 2.60
CA ALA A 230 21.59 -0.01 2.14
C ALA A 230 22.69 -0.93 2.72
N VAL A 231 22.36 -2.20 2.90
CA VAL A 231 23.42 -3.21 3.14
C VAL A 231 23.86 -3.79 1.80
N ASN A 232 22.92 -4.29 0.99
CA ASN A 232 23.18 -4.83 -0.32
C ASN A 232 22.20 -4.22 -1.34
N GLY A 233 22.70 -3.37 -2.21
CA GLY A 233 21.83 -2.78 -3.23
C GLY A 233 22.33 -1.42 -3.73
N THR A 234 21.69 -0.96 -4.78
CA THR A 234 22.01 0.32 -5.40
C THR A 234 21.16 1.43 -4.81
N LEU A 235 21.80 2.53 -4.42
CA LEU A 235 21.14 3.77 -4.04
C LEU A 235 21.25 4.78 -5.19
N SER A 236 20.14 5.34 -5.62
CA SER A 236 20.08 6.35 -6.68
C SER A 236 19.39 7.60 -6.20
N LEU A 237 20.06 8.73 -6.31
CA LEU A 237 19.49 10.05 -6.06
C LEU A 237 19.55 10.87 -7.35
N GLN A 238 18.39 11.32 -7.81
CA GLN A 238 18.26 12.28 -8.90
C GLN A 238 17.72 13.59 -8.33
N ILE A 239 18.46 14.67 -8.51
CA ILE A 239 18.08 15.99 -8.01
C ILE A 239 17.52 16.80 -9.17
N ASN A 240 16.28 17.29 -9.01
CA ASN A 240 15.65 18.19 -9.93
C ASN A 240 16.23 19.61 -9.72
N GLY A 241 16.79 20.21 -10.77
CA GLY A 241 17.40 21.54 -10.71
C GLY A 241 18.83 21.54 -10.19
N GLN A 242 19.29 22.73 -9.73
CA GLN A 242 20.65 22.91 -9.21
C GLN A 242 20.72 22.43 -7.75
N PRO A 243 21.65 21.51 -7.41
CA PRO A 243 21.80 21.08 -6.04
C PRO A 243 22.36 22.20 -5.15
N ASP A 244 21.74 22.39 -3.98
CA ASP A 244 22.24 23.26 -2.92
C ASP A 244 22.33 22.45 -1.61
N ALA A 245 23.38 21.63 -1.51
CA ALA A 245 23.53 20.65 -0.43
C ALA A 245 24.98 20.31 -0.09
N GLU A 246 25.19 19.88 1.16
CA GLU A 246 26.37 19.15 1.58
C GLU A 246 26.15 17.65 1.35
N PHE A 247 27.09 17.02 0.61
CA PHE A 247 27.03 15.60 0.29
C PHE A 247 28.06 14.81 1.09
N THR A 248 27.63 13.74 1.75
CA THR A 248 28.46 12.72 2.38
C THR A 248 28.03 11.35 1.88
N ILE A 249 28.88 10.70 1.10
CA ILE A 249 28.54 9.48 0.37
C ILE A 249 29.63 8.45 0.54
N GLU A 250 29.27 7.25 0.98
CA GLU A 250 30.23 6.19 1.28
C GLU A 250 29.74 4.81 0.81
N THR A 251 30.60 4.04 0.18
CA THR A 251 30.38 2.61 -0.09
C THR A 251 31.62 1.81 0.28
N LEU A 252 31.39 0.62 0.89
CA LEU A 252 32.52 -0.27 1.21
C LEU A 252 32.92 -1.11 0.00
N ASN A 253 31.97 -1.70 -0.71
CA ASN A 253 32.21 -2.52 -1.90
C ASN A 253 31.26 -2.07 -3.01
N GLY A 254 31.70 -1.12 -3.84
CA GLY A 254 30.90 -0.59 -4.95
C GLY A 254 31.54 0.62 -5.60
N GLN A 255 30.81 1.21 -6.53
CA GLN A 255 31.21 2.41 -7.22
C GLN A 255 30.33 3.59 -6.78
N ILE A 256 30.90 4.79 -6.80
CA ILE A 256 30.15 6.04 -6.67
C ILE A 256 30.21 6.74 -8.02
N SER A 257 29.05 6.98 -8.63
CA SER A 257 28.91 7.79 -9.84
C SER A 257 28.29 9.13 -9.47
N ASN A 258 28.99 10.23 -9.79
CA ASN A 258 28.57 11.57 -9.42
C ASN A 258 28.50 12.49 -10.64
N ALA A 259 27.34 13.05 -10.92
CA ALA A 259 27.10 14.01 -11.99
C ALA A 259 27.35 15.48 -11.58
N PHE A 260 27.61 15.77 -10.29
CA PHE A 260 27.65 17.14 -9.76
C PHE A 260 29.05 17.72 -9.51
N GLY A 261 30.09 16.95 -9.75
CA GLY A 261 31.41 17.54 -9.53
C GLY A 261 32.53 16.54 -9.22
N PRO A 262 33.15 16.55 -8.05
CA PRO A 262 34.40 15.84 -7.83
C PRO A 262 34.27 14.33 -7.96
N GLU A 263 35.36 13.71 -8.34
CA GLU A 263 35.50 12.25 -8.40
C GLU A 263 35.62 11.68 -6.98
N PRO A 264 35.02 10.48 -6.73
CA PRO A 264 35.13 9.81 -5.46
C PRO A 264 36.59 9.35 -5.18
N THR A 265 36.98 9.42 -3.92
CA THR A 265 38.29 8.97 -3.46
C THR A 265 38.20 7.61 -2.79
N ARG A 266 39.30 6.90 -2.66
CA ARG A 266 39.38 5.67 -1.85
C ARG A 266 39.51 6.03 -0.38
N THR A 267 38.71 5.37 0.47
CA THR A 267 38.77 5.54 1.94
C THR A 267 40.14 5.15 2.51
N SER A 268 40.83 4.19 1.88
CA SER A 268 42.16 3.74 2.25
C SER A 268 42.86 3.12 1.06
N ARG A 269 44.23 3.17 1.07
CA ARG A 269 45.07 2.53 0.05
C ARG A 269 44.85 1.02 -0.04
N TYR A 270 44.45 0.38 1.05
CA TYR A 270 44.35 -1.08 1.17
C TYR A 270 42.90 -1.56 1.35
N ALA A 271 41.90 -0.68 1.35
CA ALA A 271 40.51 -1.00 1.45
C ALA A 271 39.75 -0.75 0.13
N PRO A 272 38.75 -1.55 -0.22
CA PRO A 272 37.97 -1.33 -1.44
C PRO A 272 37.04 -0.11 -1.35
N GLY A 273 36.84 0.47 -0.15
CA GLY A 273 35.87 1.53 0.09
C GLY A 273 36.12 2.80 -0.69
N ARG A 274 35.04 3.47 -1.04
CA ARG A 274 35.01 4.77 -1.71
C ARG A 274 34.22 5.76 -0.89
N GLU A 275 34.67 6.98 -0.88
CA GLU A 275 34.00 8.12 -0.26
C GLU A 275 33.94 9.31 -1.20
N LEU A 276 32.94 10.13 -1.02
CA LEU A 276 32.76 11.38 -1.74
C LEU A 276 32.15 12.41 -0.78
N ARG A 277 32.86 13.51 -0.54
CA ARG A 277 32.40 14.62 0.28
C ARG A 277 32.60 15.91 -0.49
N PHE A 278 31.50 16.65 -0.68
CA PHE A 278 31.55 17.94 -1.35
C PHE A 278 30.35 18.79 -1.01
N THR A 279 30.42 20.07 -1.27
CA THR A 279 29.32 21.02 -1.15
C THR A 279 29.01 21.55 -2.54
N ALA A 280 27.74 21.51 -2.90
CA ALA A 280 27.20 22.18 -4.09
C ALA A 280 26.34 23.35 -3.65
N GLY A 281 26.45 24.50 -4.33
CA GLY A 281 25.77 25.72 -3.94
C GLY A 281 26.24 26.27 -2.59
N ALA A 282 25.35 26.79 -1.77
CA ALA A 282 25.60 27.26 -0.41
C ALA A 282 25.61 26.15 0.64
N GLY A 283 25.17 24.94 0.29
CA GLY A 283 25.09 23.80 1.21
C GLY A 283 23.91 23.88 2.19
N SER A 284 22.77 24.41 1.76
CA SER A 284 21.59 24.58 2.62
C SER A 284 21.00 23.25 3.08
N ALA A 285 20.98 22.25 2.22
CA ALA A 285 20.50 20.90 2.52
C ALA A 285 21.64 19.94 2.90
N ARG A 286 21.29 18.76 3.41
CA ARG A 286 22.26 17.69 3.71
C ARG A 286 21.82 16.38 3.11
N VAL A 287 22.73 15.75 2.37
CA VAL A 287 22.53 14.45 1.72
C VAL A 287 23.56 13.46 2.26
N THR A 288 23.11 12.37 2.86
CA THR A 288 23.95 11.27 3.32
C THR A 288 23.49 9.98 2.64
N MET A 289 24.43 9.29 1.98
CA MET A 289 24.14 8.00 1.33
C MET A 289 25.21 6.99 1.67
N GLU A 290 24.80 5.84 2.21
CA GLU A 290 25.72 4.81 2.67
C GLU A 290 25.28 3.43 2.18
N THR A 291 26.23 2.64 1.66
CA THR A 291 25.96 1.22 1.37
C THR A 291 27.19 0.37 1.70
N VAL A 292 26.95 -0.88 2.08
CA VAL A 292 28.06 -1.83 2.31
C VAL A 292 28.45 -2.50 1.00
N ASN A 293 27.49 -3.05 0.27
CA ASN A 293 27.72 -3.75 -1.00
C ASN A 293 26.76 -3.23 -2.05
N GLY A 294 27.21 -2.31 -2.86
CA GLY A 294 26.39 -1.74 -3.93
C GLY A 294 26.89 -0.40 -4.43
N ASP A 295 26.31 0.03 -5.51
CA ASP A 295 26.67 1.29 -6.16
C ASP A 295 25.80 2.43 -5.64
N ILE A 296 26.39 3.63 -5.61
CA ILE A 296 25.68 4.86 -5.32
C ILE A 296 25.74 5.76 -6.55
N ILE A 297 24.59 6.23 -6.99
CA ILE A 297 24.45 7.00 -8.23
C ILE A 297 23.79 8.35 -7.94
N LEU A 298 24.52 9.42 -8.18
CA LEU A 298 24.01 10.79 -8.17
C LEU A 298 23.80 11.25 -9.59
N ARG A 299 22.60 11.76 -9.90
CA ARG A 299 22.20 12.26 -11.22
C ARG A 299 21.65 13.67 -11.13
N ALA A 300 21.94 14.47 -12.14
CA ALA A 300 21.18 15.67 -12.44
C ALA A 300 20.03 15.33 -13.39
N GLU A 301 18.96 16.09 -13.29
CA GLU A 301 17.89 16.00 -14.29
C GLU A 301 18.34 16.52 -15.64
#